data_65a60454d4b522c611c5ccabc43e14e1
#
_entry.id   65a60454d4b522c611c5ccabc43e14e1
#
_cell.length_a   1.000
_cell.length_b   1.000
_cell.length_c   1.000
_cell.angle_alpha   90.00
_cell.angle_beta   90.00
_cell.angle_gamma   90.00
#
_symmetry.space_group_name_H-M   'P 1'
#
loop_
_entity.id
_entity.type
_entity.pdbx_description
1 polymer ?
#
loop_
_entity_poly.entity_id
_entity_poly.type
_entity_poly.pdbx_seq_one_letter_code
_entity_poly.pdbx_strand_id
1 'polypeptide(L)'
;MGENGIKDFTKVNRTNIMTYIYELQAKNKAPSTVSRNAASIRAFYSYLDKIKAVDENPAEGLETPKVEKKIPAILSTNEVEMLLEQPDLSETKGLRDKAMLEVMYATGIRVSELISLKVADINLDMEYLNCKSSGKTRIIPLGSKAIEAVSQYLSRARFSLVKDEKEDTLFVNCFGSPMTRQGFWKIIKIYASNAGIKTDITPHMLRHSFAVHLIENGADIQSVQEMMGHSDIATTQMYVRLNRNKLKEVYNKSHPRA
;
A
#
# COMPACT_ATOMS: atom_id res chain seq x y z
N MET A 1 -24.97 -15.57 -4.68
CA MET A 1 -25.95 -16.34 -3.88
C MET A 1 -27.37 -15.87 -4.12
N GLY A 2 -27.66 -14.57 -4.21
CA GLY A 2 -29.00 -14.05 -4.57
C GLY A 2 -29.50 -14.49 -5.94
N GLU A 3 -28.63 -14.68 -6.93
CA GLU A 3 -28.96 -15.17 -8.26
C GLU A 3 -29.42 -16.65 -8.25
N ASN A 4 -29.01 -17.44 -7.25
CA ASN A 4 -29.37 -18.86 -7.10
C ASN A 4 -30.55 -19.08 -6.14
N GLY A 5 -31.31 -18.02 -5.80
CA GLY A 5 -32.54 -18.13 -5.01
C GLY A 5 -32.35 -18.38 -3.50
N ILE A 6 -31.13 -18.43 -2.99
CA ILE A 6 -30.86 -18.65 -1.57
C ILE A 6 -30.99 -17.31 -0.83
N LYS A 7 -32.03 -17.19 -0.04
CA LYS A 7 -32.35 -15.99 0.77
C LYS A 7 -31.89 -16.10 2.22
N ASP A 8 -31.57 -17.32 2.69
CA ASP A 8 -31.23 -17.62 4.07
C ASP A 8 -29.86 -18.29 4.13
N PHE A 9 -28.91 -17.63 4.77
CA PHE A 9 -27.52 -18.13 4.89
C PHE A 9 -27.41 -19.38 5.78
N THR A 10 -28.37 -19.63 6.66
CA THR A 10 -28.40 -20.84 7.50
C THR A 10 -28.73 -22.10 6.71
N LYS A 11 -29.36 -21.97 5.53
CA LYS A 11 -29.74 -23.06 4.63
C LYS A 11 -28.73 -23.36 3.54
N VAL A 12 -27.59 -22.67 3.52
CA VAL A 12 -26.51 -22.91 2.58
C VAL A 12 -25.80 -24.19 2.96
N ASN A 13 -25.61 -25.09 2.00
CA ASN A 13 -24.85 -26.31 2.17
C ASN A 13 -23.50 -26.22 1.45
N ARG A 14 -22.64 -27.23 1.64
CA ARG A 14 -21.32 -27.32 1.01
C ARG A 14 -21.37 -27.21 -0.51
N THR A 15 -22.37 -27.85 -1.14
CA THR A 15 -22.53 -27.84 -2.59
C THR A 15 -22.75 -26.42 -3.12
N ASN A 16 -23.56 -25.63 -2.43
CA ASN A 16 -23.81 -24.24 -2.82
C ASN A 16 -22.51 -23.39 -2.78
N ILE A 17 -21.68 -23.60 -1.76
CA ILE A 17 -20.38 -22.91 -1.66
C ILE A 17 -19.45 -23.33 -2.77
N MET A 18 -19.33 -24.65 -3.03
CA MET A 18 -18.50 -25.16 -4.10
C MET A 18 -18.95 -24.66 -5.47
N THR A 19 -20.25 -24.66 -5.76
CA THR A 19 -20.80 -24.10 -7.00
C THR A 19 -20.39 -22.63 -7.17
N TYR A 20 -20.52 -21.81 -6.11
CA TYR A 20 -20.09 -20.42 -6.16
C TYR A 20 -18.57 -20.26 -6.44
N ILE A 21 -17.74 -21.08 -5.83
CA ILE A 21 -16.29 -21.07 -6.09
C ILE A 21 -15.99 -21.47 -7.54
N TYR A 22 -16.65 -22.50 -8.08
CA TYR A 22 -16.53 -22.91 -9.48
C TYR A 22 -17.01 -21.80 -10.45
N GLU A 23 -18.10 -21.11 -10.14
CA GLU A 23 -18.56 -19.97 -10.93
C GLU A 23 -17.52 -18.84 -10.98
N LEU A 24 -16.86 -18.53 -9.86
CA LEU A 24 -15.77 -17.55 -9.86
C LEU A 24 -14.61 -17.96 -10.76
N GLN A 25 -14.26 -19.25 -10.77
CA GLN A 25 -13.22 -19.81 -11.64
C GLN A 25 -13.65 -19.80 -13.11
N ALA A 26 -14.87 -20.21 -13.41
CA ALA A 26 -15.44 -20.19 -14.76
C ALA A 26 -15.53 -18.76 -15.34
N LYS A 27 -15.76 -17.76 -14.49
CA LYS A 27 -15.71 -16.34 -14.85
C LYS A 27 -14.27 -15.78 -14.94
N ASN A 28 -13.25 -16.65 -14.97
CA ASN A 28 -11.82 -16.30 -15.04
C ASN A 28 -11.37 -15.29 -14.00
N LYS A 29 -11.92 -15.34 -12.77
CA LYS A 29 -11.45 -14.49 -11.66
C LYS A 29 -10.06 -14.94 -11.24
N ALA A 30 -9.19 -13.96 -10.90
CA ALA A 30 -7.83 -14.25 -10.48
C ALA A 30 -7.81 -15.22 -9.26
N PRO A 31 -6.85 -16.17 -9.18
CA PRO A 31 -6.75 -17.12 -8.07
C PRO A 31 -6.75 -16.47 -6.68
N SER A 32 -6.13 -15.28 -6.56
CA SER A 32 -6.15 -14.47 -5.34
C SER A 32 -7.56 -13.98 -4.97
N THR A 33 -8.40 -13.68 -5.96
CA THR A 33 -9.80 -13.29 -5.76
C THR A 33 -10.60 -14.48 -5.26
N VAL A 34 -10.44 -15.65 -5.90
CA VAL A 34 -11.13 -16.89 -5.48
C VAL A 34 -10.74 -17.26 -4.05
N SER A 35 -9.44 -17.27 -3.74
CA SER A 35 -8.91 -17.56 -2.41
C SER A 35 -9.44 -16.60 -1.34
N ARG A 36 -9.53 -15.30 -1.64
CA ARG A 36 -10.09 -14.30 -0.73
C ARG A 36 -11.57 -14.53 -0.45
N ASN A 37 -12.36 -14.82 -1.48
CA ASN A 37 -13.79 -15.14 -1.32
C ASN A 37 -13.98 -16.36 -0.44
N ALA A 38 -13.23 -17.43 -0.70
CA ALA A 38 -13.30 -18.64 0.11
C ALA A 38 -12.87 -18.41 1.58
N ALA A 39 -11.83 -17.59 1.82
CA ALA A 39 -11.42 -17.20 3.16
C ALA A 39 -12.53 -16.41 3.90
N SER A 40 -13.19 -15.49 3.20
CA SER A 40 -14.33 -14.73 3.76
C SER A 40 -15.50 -15.64 4.09
N ILE A 41 -15.82 -16.61 3.24
CA ILE A 41 -16.87 -17.60 3.47
C ILE A 41 -16.53 -18.48 4.68
N ARG A 42 -15.31 -18.97 4.79
CA ARG A 42 -14.87 -19.75 5.96
C ARG A 42 -14.99 -18.94 7.26
N ALA A 43 -14.51 -17.70 7.27
CA ALA A 43 -14.60 -16.84 8.45
C ALA A 43 -16.06 -16.58 8.85
N PHE A 44 -16.95 -16.35 7.88
CA PHE A 44 -18.36 -16.14 8.12
C PHE A 44 -19.04 -17.37 8.72
N TYR A 45 -18.86 -18.56 8.13
CA TYR A 45 -19.48 -19.78 8.65
C TYR A 45 -18.83 -20.26 9.97
N SER A 46 -17.54 -20.07 10.17
CA SER A 46 -16.92 -20.28 11.50
C SER A 46 -17.54 -19.39 12.58
N TYR A 47 -17.90 -18.15 12.23
CA TYR A 47 -18.60 -17.27 13.16
C TYR A 47 -20.02 -17.76 13.44
N LEU A 48 -20.80 -18.15 12.42
CA LEU A 48 -22.15 -18.69 12.58
C LEU A 48 -22.16 -19.97 13.42
N ASP A 49 -21.23 -20.87 13.20
CA ASP A 49 -21.03 -22.09 13.99
C ASP A 49 -20.74 -21.77 15.46
N LYS A 50 -19.81 -20.82 15.71
CA LYS A 50 -19.48 -20.38 17.08
C LYS A 50 -20.69 -19.84 17.84
N ILE A 51 -21.60 -19.12 17.18
CA ILE A 51 -22.83 -18.61 17.81
C ILE A 51 -24.01 -19.59 17.72
N LYS A 52 -23.77 -20.83 17.22
CA LYS A 52 -24.77 -21.89 17.05
C LYS A 52 -25.97 -21.47 16.17
N ALA A 53 -25.72 -20.64 15.17
CA ALA A 53 -26.74 -20.21 14.20
C ALA A 53 -26.88 -21.18 13.02
N VAL A 54 -25.97 -22.13 12.88
CA VAL A 54 -26.01 -23.26 11.93
C VAL A 54 -25.71 -24.55 12.70
N ASP A 55 -26.33 -25.65 12.27
CA ASP A 55 -26.14 -26.96 12.88
C ASP A 55 -24.78 -27.56 12.51
N GLU A 56 -24.30 -27.24 11.30
CA GLU A 56 -23.04 -27.74 10.75
C GLU A 56 -22.39 -26.64 9.91
N ASN A 57 -21.05 -26.53 9.95
CA ASN A 57 -20.31 -25.55 9.18
C ASN A 57 -20.13 -26.00 7.72
N PRO A 58 -20.87 -25.45 6.75
CA PRO A 58 -20.79 -25.89 5.35
C PRO A 58 -19.48 -25.51 4.66
N ALA A 59 -18.67 -24.65 5.27
CA ALA A 59 -17.36 -24.22 4.75
C ALA A 59 -16.19 -24.98 5.38
N GLU A 60 -16.45 -26.00 6.23
CA GLU A 60 -15.39 -26.78 6.83
C GLU A 60 -14.62 -27.55 5.76
N GLY A 61 -13.27 -27.52 5.87
CA GLY A 61 -12.40 -28.17 4.89
C GLY A 61 -12.48 -27.60 3.48
N LEU A 62 -13.00 -26.38 3.29
CA LEU A 62 -13.02 -25.72 1.97
C LEU A 62 -11.60 -25.45 1.49
N GLU A 63 -11.14 -26.19 0.48
CA GLU A 63 -9.85 -25.96 -0.14
C GLU A 63 -9.89 -24.76 -1.09
N THR A 64 -8.79 -24.05 -1.17
CA THR A 64 -8.64 -22.89 -2.04
C THR A 64 -7.43 -23.08 -2.95
N PRO A 65 -7.47 -22.53 -4.17
CA PRO A 65 -6.29 -22.54 -5.02
C PRO A 65 -5.09 -21.94 -4.27
N LYS A 66 -3.94 -22.62 -4.32
CA LYS A 66 -2.69 -22.06 -3.82
C LYS A 66 -2.36 -20.83 -4.66
N VAL A 67 -2.32 -19.68 -4.02
CA VAL A 67 -1.88 -18.44 -4.66
C VAL A 67 -0.36 -18.40 -4.57
N GLU A 68 0.32 -18.52 -5.70
CA GLU A 68 1.74 -18.24 -5.75
C GLU A 68 1.99 -16.78 -5.36
N LYS A 69 2.80 -16.56 -4.36
CA LYS A 69 3.24 -15.21 -3.97
C LYS A 69 4.20 -14.71 -5.05
N LYS A 70 3.67 -13.98 -6.03
CA LYS A 70 4.51 -13.27 -6.99
C LYS A 70 5.39 -12.29 -6.25
N ILE A 71 6.67 -12.25 -6.64
CA ILE A 71 7.60 -11.23 -6.19
C ILE A 71 7.02 -9.87 -6.63
N PRO A 72 6.85 -8.90 -5.72
CA PRO A 72 6.32 -7.59 -6.11
C PRO A 72 7.25 -6.94 -7.14
N ALA A 73 6.66 -6.35 -8.16
CA ALA A 73 7.41 -5.48 -9.04
C ALA A 73 7.84 -4.23 -8.25
N ILE A 74 9.08 -3.81 -8.45
CA ILE A 74 9.68 -2.61 -7.86
C ILE A 74 10.20 -1.72 -8.99
N LEU A 75 10.27 -0.43 -8.71
CA LEU A 75 10.98 0.53 -9.55
C LEU A 75 12.46 0.53 -9.15
N SER A 76 13.34 0.70 -10.10
CA SER A 76 14.74 1.02 -9.83
C SER A 76 14.87 2.42 -9.23
N THR A 77 16.00 2.72 -8.61
CA THR A 77 16.29 4.06 -8.07
C THR A 77 16.15 5.14 -9.15
N ASN A 78 16.69 4.88 -10.35
CA ASN A 78 16.57 5.81 -11.49
C ASN A 78 15.12 6.03 -11.93
N GLU A 79 14.28 4.98 -11.99
CA GLU A 79 12.88 5.12 -12.33
C GLU A 79 12.12 5.92 -11.27
N VAL A 80 12.46 5.74 -9.99
CA VAL A 80 11.88 6.57 -8.92
C VAL A 80 12.30 8.02 -9.07
N GLU A 81 13.57 8.32 -9.30
CA GLU A 81 14.07 9.68 -9.52
C GLU A 81 13.35 10.32 -10.71
N MET A 82 13.30 9.63 -11.85
CA MET A 82 12.58 10.11 -13.04
C MET A 82 11.10 10.40 -12.74
N LEU A 83 10.43 9.56 -11.94
CA LEU A 83 9.04 9.77 -11.54
C LEU A 83 8.89 11.01 -10.65
N LEU A 84 9.78 11.18 -9.68
CA LEU A 84 9.75 12.28 -8.72
C LEU A 84 10.07 13.63 -9.36
N GLU A 85 10.78 13.68 -10.49
CA GLU A 85 11.11 14.90 -11.23
C GLU A 85 10.01 15.39 -12.17
N GLN A 86 8.95 14.61 -12.41
CA GLN A 86 7.91 14.97 -13.38
C GLN A 86 7.01 16.14 -12.96
N PRO A 87 6.67 16.35 -11.66
CA PRO A 87 5.76 17.43 -11.30
C PRO A 87 6.34 18.82 -11.62
N ASP A 88 5.56 19.64 -12.32
CA ASP A 88 5.93 21.03 -12.61
C ASP A 88 5.77 21.90 -11.36
N LEU A 89 6.89 22.36 -10.80
CA LEU A 89 6.92 23.17 -9.57
C LEU A 89 6.47 24.62 -9.77
N SER A 90 6.21 25.04 -10.99
CA SER A 90 5.59 26.34 -11.27
C SER A 90 4.07 26.31 -11.01
N GLU A 91 3.47 25.12 -11.03
CA GLU A 91 2.03 24.94 -10.81
C GLU A 91 1.72 24.51 -9.36
N THR A 92 0.60 25.03 -8.82
CA THR A 92 0.10 24.64 -7.47
C THR A 92 -0.19 23.15 -7.35
N LYS A 93 -0.69 22.53 -8.44
CA LYS A 93 -0.92 21.07 -8.48
C LYS A 93 0.39 20.30 -8.50
N GLY A 94 1.38 20.79 -9.24
CA GLY A 94 2.69 20.16 -9.31
C GLY A 94 3.42 20.19 -7.97
N LEU A 95 3.38 21.30 -7.22
CA LEU A 95 3.92 21.40 -5.87
C LEU A 95 3.27 20.39 -4.92
N ARG A 96 1.93 20.24 -4.97
CA ARG A 96 1.21 19.23 -4.19
C ARG A 96 1.64 17.82 -4.57
N ASP A 97 1.66 17.52 -5.86
CA ASP A 97 1.93 16.18 -6.38
C ASP A 97 3.38 15.76 -6.07
N LYS A 98 4.33 16.70 -6.18
CA LYS A 98 5.72 16.51 -5.75
C LYS A 98 5.79 16.15 -4.28
N ALA A 99 5.14 16.92 -3.41
CA ALA A 99 5.12 16.65 -1.99
C ALA A 99 4.49 15.29 -1.65
N MET A 100 3.39 14.90 -2.32
CA MET A 100 2.77 13.60 -2.13
C MET A 100 3.70 12.44 -2.53
N LEU A 101 4.36 12.55 -3.66
CA LEU A 101 5.29 11.52 -4.17
C LEU A 101 6.52 11.40 -3.28
N GLU A 102 7.13 12.53 -2.88
CA GLU A 102 8.30 12.55 -2.00
C GLU A 102 7.97 11.96 -0.63
N VAL A 103 6.86 12.36 0.01
CA VAL A 103 6.44 11.80 1.30
C VAL A 103 6.19 10.31 1.19
N MET A 104 5.53 9.85 0.12
CA MET A 104 5.25 8.43 -0.06
C MET A 104 6.53 7.61 -0.22
N TYR A 105 7.49 8.10 -1.00
CA TYR A 105 8.76 7.40 -1.21
C TYR A 105 9.70 7.51 0.00
N ALA A 106 9.73 8.65 0.70
CA ALA A 106 10.56 8.82 1.90
C ALA A 106 10.10 7.99 3.10
N THR A 107 8.81 7.66 3.19
CA THR A 107 8.22 7.04 4.38
C THR A 107 7.66 5.63 4.15
N GLY A 108 7.41 5.27 2.91
CA GLY A 108 6.77 4.01 2.56
C GLY A 108 5.37 3.82 3.16
N ILE A 109 4.65 4.88 3.55
CA ILE A 109 3.30 4.79 4.11
C ILE A 109 2.28 4.28 3.09
N ARG A 110 1.14 3.79 3.57
CA ARG A 110 0.05 3.37 2.67
C ARG A 110 -0.64 4.59 2.06
N VAL A 111 -1.20 4.44 0.85
CA VAL A 111 -1.98 5.53 0.22
C VAL A 111 -3.11 6.02 1.12
N SER A 112 -3.78 5.11 1.82
CA SER A 112 -4.84 5.50 2.76
C SER A 112 -4.32 6.35 3.92
N GLU A 113 -3.09 6.09 4.37
CA GLU A 113 -2.42 6.88 5.39
C GLU A 113 -2.01 8.25 4.81
N LEU A 114 -1.36 8.26 3.62
CA LEU A 114 -0.95 9.49 2.94
C LEU A 114 -2.10 10.49 2.75
N ILE A 115 -3.23 10.03 2.23
CA ILE A 115 -4.39 10.92 1.95
C ILE A 115 -5.15 11.35 3.21
N SER A 116 -4.96 10.67 4.34
CA SER A 116 -5.56 11.00 5.63
C SER A 116 -4.66 11.83 6.53
N LEU A 117 -3.43 12.15 6.09
CA LEU A 117 -2.52 13.01 6.85
C LEU A 117 -3.13 14.39 7.06
N LYS A 118 -2.95 14.91 8.26
CA LYS A 118 -3.25 16.29 8.61
C LYS A 118 -1.98 17.14 8.59
N VAL A 119 -2.13 18.44 8.45
CA VAL A 119 -0.99 19.37 8.52
C VAL A 119 -0.23 19.19 9.86
N ALA A 120 -0.95 18.98 10.95
CA ALA A 120 -0.37 18.76 12.28
C ALA A 120 0.36 17.40 12.44
N ASP A 121 0.20 16.46 11.50
CA ASP A 121 0.89 15.17 11.56
C ASP A 121 2.34 15.24 11.02
N ILE A 122 2.72 16.34 10.34
CA ILE A 122 4.08 16.58 9.87
C ILE A 122 4.75 17.64 10.76
N ASN A 123 5.94 17.33 11.21
CA ASN A 123 6.82 18.27 11.89
C ASN A 123 8.07 18.49 11.01
N LEU A 124 8.14 19.65 10.36
CA LEU A 124 9.23 19.97 9.45
C LEU A 124 10.53 20.33 10.20
N ASP A 125 10.42 20.93 11.38
CA ASP A 125 11.57 21.33 12.19
C ASP A 125 12.27 20.15 12.84
N MET A 126 11.47 19.15 13.27
CA MET A 126 11.97 17.91 13.87
C MET A 126 12.10 16.76 12.87
N GLU A 127 11.80 17.02 11.60
CA GLU A 127 12.02 16.12 10.47
C GLU A 127 11.31 14.77 10.60
N TYR A 128 10.06 14.76 11.07
CA TYR A 128 9.29 13.51 11.19
C TYR A 128 7.82 13.64 10.80
N LEU A 129 7.23 12.49 10.56
CA LEU A 129 5.81 12.28 10.26
C LEU A 129 5.18 11.39 11.34
N ASN A 130 4.04 11.82 11.91
CA ASN A 130 3.17 11.01 12.76
C ASN A 130 2.16 10.24 11.91
N CYS A 131 2.40 8.96 11.66
CA CYS A 131 1.49 8.14 10.88
C CYS A 131 0.53 7.38 11.80
N LYS A 132 -0.76 7.67 11.69
CA LYS A 132 -1.83 7.02 12.45
C LYS A 132 -2.47 5.89 11.62
N SER A 133 -2.54 4.68 12.18
CA SER A 133 -3.17 3.53 11.51
C SER A 133 -3.75 2.56 12.53
N SER A 134 -5.03 2.20 12.38
CA SER A 134 -5.72 1.21 13.23
C SER A 134 -5.55 1.46 14.74
N GLY A 135 -5.65 2.71 15.19
CA GLY A 135 -5.51 3.09 16.60
C GLY A 135 -4.07 3.14 17.12
N LYS A 136 -3.08 2.88 16.29
CA LYS A 136 -1.66 3.00 16.62
C LYS A 136 -1.05 4.20 15.88
N THR A 137 -0.14 4.90 16.55
CA THR A 137 0.67 5.96 15.94
C THR A 137 2.10 5.48 15.85
N ARG A 138 2.76 5.75 14.72
CA ARG A 138 4.18 5.53 14.54
C ARG A 138 4.84 6.80 14.03
N ILE A 139 6.05 7.07 14.49
CA ILE A 139 6.88 8.19 14.06
C ILE A 139 7.78 7.66 12.93
N ILE A 140 7.81 8.38 11.81
CA ILE A 140 8.64 8.03 10.66
C ILE A 140 9.50 9.24 10.33
N PRO A 141 10.84 9.09 10.24
CA PRO A 141 11.71 10.19 9.85
C PRO A 141 11.44 10.62 8.41
N LEU A 142 11.62 11.90 8.14
CA LEU A 142 11.51 12.50 6.82
C LEU A 142 12.90 12.91 6.33
N GLY A 143 13.24 12.53 5.11
CA GLY A 143 14.46 13.00 4.45
C GLY A 143 14.30 14.44 3.92
N SER A 144 15.41 15.13 3.73
CA SER A 144 15.49 16.54 3.31
C SER A 144 14.66 16.86 2.05
N LYS A 145 14.63 15.96 1.06
CA LYS A 145 13.83 16.14 -0.16
C LYS A 145 12.32 16.18 0.11
N ALA A 146 11.83 15.30 0.99
CA ALA A 146 10.42 15.29 1.37
C ALA A 146 10.06 16.53 2.19
N ILE A 147 10.94 16.97 3.10
CA ILE A 147 10.78 18.20 3.89
C ILE A 147 10.70 19.41 2.97
N GLU A 148 11.64 19.56 2.05
CA GLU A 148 11.64 20.64 1.07
C GLU A 148 10.36 20.67 0.24
N ALA A 149 9.94 19.54 -0.32
CA ALA A 149 8.75 19.44 -1.13
C ALA A 149 7.47 19.80 -0.34
N VAL A 150 7.35 19.31 0.90
CA VAL A 150 6.19 19.64 1.76
C VAL A 150 6.22 21.12 2.17
N SER A 151 7.37 21.67 2.52
CA SER A 151 7.53 23.09 2.85
C SER A 151 7.11 23.99 1.69
N GLN A 152 7.56 23.69 0.48
CA GLN A 152 7.18 24.43 -0.73
C GLN A 152 5.66 24.31 -1.00
N TYR A 153 5.10 23.13 -0.84
CA TYR A 153 3.66 22.93 -1.00
C TYR A 153 2.85 23.74 0.03
N LEU A 154 3.21 23.67 1.30
CA LEU A 154 2.50 24.39 2.36
C LEU A 154 2.58 25.91 2.19
N SER A 155 3.77 26.45 1.88
CA SER A 155 3.99 27.89 1.78
C SER A 155 3.50 28.51 0.48
N ARG A 156 3.50 27.76 -0.64
CA ARG A 156 3.26 28.35 -1.97
C ARG A 156 1.97 27.89 -2.63
N ALA A 157 1.44 26.71 -2.29
CA ALA A 157 0.37 26.11 -3.05
C ALA A 157 -0.88 25.74 -2.22
N ARG A 158 -0.73 25.21 -1.00
CA ARG A 158 -1.86 24.68 -0.24
C ARG A 158 -2.94 25.72 0.01
N PHE A 159 -2.57 26.94 0.38
CA PHE A 159 -3.52 28.00 0.69
C PHE A 159 -4.42 28.37 -0.49
N SER A 160 -3.93 28.24 -1.74
CA SER A 160 -4.73 28.49 -2.96
C SER A 160 -5.65 27.33 -3.34
N LEU A 161 -5.36 26.12 -2.87
CA LEU A 161 -6.15 24.92 -3.13
C LEU A 161 -7.27 24.71 -2.09
N VAL A 162 -7.02 25.06 -0.85
CA VAL A 162 -8.00 24.94 0.26
C VAL A 162 -9.09 25.99 0.11
N LYS A 163 -10.36 25.54 0.19
CA LYS A 163 -11.54 26.41 0.10
C LYS A 163 -12.22 26.64 1.46
N ASP A 164 -12.10 25.69 2.38
CA ASP A 164 -12.61 25.78 3.74
C ASP A 164 -11.43 25.91 4.70
N GLU A 165 -11.36 27.00 5.45
CA GLU A 165 -10.30 27.25 6.44
C GLU A 165 -10.22 26.16 7.53
N LYS A 166 -11.30 25.41 7.74
CA LYS A 166 -11.34 24.29 8.67
C LYS A 166 -10.75 22.99 8.11
N GLU A 167 -10.41 22.96 6.81
CA GLU A 167 -9.82 21.76 6.19
C GLU A 167 -8.37 21.58 6.67
N ASP A 168 -8.19 20.63 7.54
CA ASP A 168 -6.90 20.30 8.18
C ASP A 168 -6.11 19.19 7.47
N THR A 169 -6.72 18.52 6.46
CA THR A 169 -6.03 17.51 5.65
C THR A 169 -4.85 18.11 4.93
N LEU A 170 -3.71 17.45 4.98
CA LEU A 170 -2.47 17.92 4.37
C LEU A 170 -2.63 18.06 2.85
N PHE A 171 -3.09 17.01 2.19
CA PHE A 171 -3.20 16.95 0.73
C PHE A 171 -4.64 17.07 0.25
N VAL A 172 -4.94 18.16 -0.42
CA VAL A 172 -6.26 18.45 -0.98
C VAL A 172 -6.25 18.38 -2.52
N ASN A 173 -7.39 18.06 -3.10
CA ASN A 173 -7.58 18.07 -4.55
C ASN A 173 -7.84 19.49 -5.07
N CYS A 174 -8.03 19.64 -6.39
CA CYS A 174 -8.29 20.97 -7.02
C CYS A 174 -9.66 21.57 -6.63
N PHE A 175 -10.53 20.83 -5.94
CA PHE A 175 -11.81 21.32 -5.45
C PHE A 175 -11.75 21.75 -3.98
N GLY A 176 -10.57 21.63 -3.34
CA GLY A 176 -10.36 21.97 -1.93
C GLY A 176 -10.76 20.86 -0.94
N SER A 177 -11.15 19.70 -1.43
CA SER A 177 -11.49 18.53 -0.60
C SER A 177 -10.31 17.58 -0.45
N PRO A 178 -10.29 16.68 0.55
CA PRO A 178 -9.23 15.70 0.71
C PRO A 178 -8.94 14.89 -0.55
N MET A 179 -7.68 14.58 -0.80
CA MET A 179 -7.27 13.75 -1.93
C MET A 179 -7.84 12.34 -1.79
N THR A 180 -8.28 11.75 -2.90
CA THR A 180 -8.77 10.37 -2.93
C THR A 180 -7.69 9.38 -3.37
N ARG A 181 -7.83 8.10 -2.98
CA ARG A 181 -6.93 7.02 -3.45
C ARG A 181 -6.90 6.93 -4.98
N GLN A 182 -8.05 7.04 -5.62
CA GLN A 182 -8.15 7.02 -7.08
C GLN A 182 -7.52 8.25 -7.73
N GLY A 183 -7.68 9.44 -7.10
CA GLY A 183 -7.05 10.67 -7.55
C GLY A 183 -5.53 10.55 -7.53
N PHE A 184 -4.96 10.11 -6.41
CA PHE A 184 -3.52 9.91 -6.29
C PHE A 184 -2.99 8.83 -7.24
N TRP A 185 -3.73 7.73 -7.44
CA TRP A 185 -3.33 6.70 -8.40
C TRP A 185 -3.29 7.24 -9.85
N LYS A 186 -4.26 8.07 -10.25
CA LYS A 186 -4.24 8.74 -11.56
C LYS A 186 -3.01 9.63 -11.71
N ILE A 187 -2.67 10.40 -10.67
CA ILE A 187 -1.48 11.26 -10.64
C ILE A 187 -0.21 10.44 -10.89
N ILE A 188 -0.01 9.36 -10.14
CA ILE A 188 1.16 8.48 -10.32
C ILE A 188 1.22 7.92 -11.75
N LYS A 189 0.10 7.47 -12.32
CA LYS A 189 0.06 6.94 -13.70
C LYS A 189 0.44 7.98 -14.75
N ILE A 190 -0.03 9.21 -14.61
CA ILE A 190 0.30 10.31 -15.52
C ILE A 190 1.82 10.57 -15.48
N TYR A 191 2.40 10.73 -14.28
CA TYR A 191 3.82 11.00 -14.13
C TYR A 191 4.70 9.81 -14.56
N ALA A 192 4.27 8.57 -14.31
CA ALA A 192 4.98 7.40 -14.81
C ALA A 192 4.99 7.32 -16.34
N SER A 193 3.86 7.66 -16.97
CA SER A 193 3.78 7.75 -18.43
C SER A 193 4.71 8.83 -18.98
N ASN A 194 4.73 10.02 -18.38
CA ASN A 194 5.60 11.13 -18.78
C ASN A 194 7.09 10.78 -18.59
N ALA A 195 7.41 10.06 -17.53
CA ALA A 195 8.77 9.55 -17.27
C ALA A 195 9.19 8.38 -18.19
N GLY A 196 8.31 7.89 -19.06
CA GLY A 196 8.59 6.76 -19.94
C GLY A 196 8.70 5.41 -19.20
N ILE A 197 8.18 5.30 -17.98
CA ILE A 197 8.18 4.06 -17.21
C ILE A 197 7.18 3.09 -17.83
N LYS A 198 7.68 1.97 -18.34
CA LYS A 198 6.87 0.98 -19.08
C LYS A 198 6.04 0.06 -18.18
N THR A 199 6.42 -0.05 -16.92
CA THR A 199 5.75 -0.91 -15.94
C THR A 199 4.42 -0.29 -15.51
N ASP A 200 3.35 -1.09 -15.41
CA ASP A 200 2.06 -0.61 -14.88
C ASP A 200 2.20 -0.25 -13.39
N ILE A 201 2.46 1.02 -13.16
CA ILE A 201 2.80 1.54 -11.83
C ILE A 201 1.58 1.56 -10.92
N THR A 202 1.82 1.19 -9.68
CA THR A 202 0.86 1.33 -8.59
C THR A 202 1.51 2.02 -7.39
N PRO A 203 0.72 2.68 -6.53
CA PRO A 203 1.27 3.23 -5.28
C PRO A 203 1.94 2.19 -4.39
N HIS A 204 1.48 0.93 -4.45
CA HIS A 204 2.12 -0.17 -3.74
C HIS A 204 3.54 -0.47 -4.25
N MET A 205 3.78 -0.30 -5.56
CA MET A 205 5.13 -0.47 -6.11
C MET A 205 6.09 0.58 -5.54
N LEU A 206 5.69 1.85 -5.46
CA LEU A 206 6.53 2.90 -4.89
C LEU A 206 6.86 2.60 -3.42
N ARG A 207 5.87 2.14 -2.65
CA ARG A 207 6.08 1.68 -1.27
C ARG A 207 6.98 0.43 -1.20
N HIS A 208 6.87 -0.52 -2.13
CA HIS A 208 7.75 -1.69 -2.19
C HIS A 208 9.17 -1.30 -2.57
N SER A 209 9.33 -0.36 -3.51
CA SER A 209 10.63 0.19 -3.89
C SER A 209 11.33 0.86 -2.71
N PHE A 210 10.62 1.67 -1.91
CA PHE A 210 11.14 2.23 -0.67
C PHE A 210 11.74 1.14 0.24
N ALA A 211 10.97 0.07 0.53
CA ALA A 211 11.43 -0.97 1.42
C ALA A 211 12.67 -1.71 0.87
N VAL A 212 12.66 -2.05 -0.43
CA VAL A 212 13.79 -2.74 -1.08
C VAL A 212 15.02 -1.85 -1.09
N HIS A 213 14.88 -0.59 -1.49
CA HIS A 213 16.00 0.35 -1.56
C HIS A 213 16.64 0.61 -0.18
N LEU A 214 15.84 0.71 0.89
CA LEU A 214 16.38 0.81 2.25
C LEU A 214 17.19 -0.43 2.64
N ILE A 215 16.64 -1.63 2.41
CA ILE A 215 17.31 -2.89 2.74
C ILE A 215 18.59 -3.06 1.89
N GLU A 216 18.53 -2.67 0.61
CA GLU A 216 19.70 -2.67 -0.27
C GLU A 216 20.81 -1.73 0.18
N ASN A 217 20.45 -0.63 0.81
CA ASN A 217 21.40 0.33 1.38
C ASN A 217 21.79 0.01 2.84
N GLY A 218 21.40 -1.16 3.35
CA GLY A 218 21.90 -1.68 4.63
C GLY A 218 20.99 -1.41 5.83
N ALA A 219 19.79 -0.89 5.63
CA ALA A 219 18.82 -0.75 6.72
C ALA A 219 18.41 -2.14 7.26
N ASP A 220 18.25 -2.25 8.57
CA ASP A 220 17.76 -3.46 9.18
C ASP A 220 16.27 -3.67 8.90
N ILE A 221 15.85 -4.94 8.84
CA ILE A 221 14.49 -5.32 8.45
C ILE A 221 13.46 -4.88 9.49
N GLN A 222 13.83 -4.85 10.77
CA GLN A 222 12.90 -4.49 11.84
C GLN A 222 12.56 -3.00 11.75
N SER A 223 13.56 -2.14 11.57
CA SER A 223 13.35 -0.71 11.34
C SER A 223 12.46 -0.44 10.12
N VAL A 224 12.70 -1.12 8.99
CA VAL A 224 11.85 -0.99 7.80
C VAL A 224 10.42 -1.47 8.08
N GLN A 225 10.26 -2.58 8.82
CA GLN A 225 8.95 -3.10 9.22
C GLN A 225 8.17 -2.10 10.08
N GLU A 226 8.83 -1.49 11.06
CA GLU A 226 8.24 -0.48 11.95
C GLU A 226 7.80 0.75 11.16
N MET A 227 8.66 1.30 10.30
CA MET A 227 8.32 2.44 9.44
C MET A 227 7.11 2.13 8.54
N MET A 228 7.06 0.96 7.95
CA MET A 228 5.95 0.53 7.08
C MET A 228 4.68 0.18 7.85
N GLY A 229 4.74 -0.06 9.16
CA GLY A 229 3.61 -0.50 9.97
C GLY A 229 3.07 -1.87 9.53
N HIS A 230 3.97 -2.83 9.30
CA HIS A 230 3.61 -4.22 9.04
C HIS A 230 3.40 -4.95 10.37
N SER A 231 2.22 -5.53 10.55
CA SER A 231 1.92 -6.37 11.72
C SER A 231 2.59 -7.76 11.65
N ASP A 232 2.99 -8.18 10.43
CA ASP A 232 3.60 -9.48 10.18
C ASP A 232 4.96 -9.31 9.50
N ILE A 233 6.00 -9.84 10.12
CA ILE A 233 7.37 -9.85 9.63
C ILE A 233 7.50 -10.58 8.27
N ALA A 234 6.65 -11.58 8.02
CA ALA A 234 6.64 -12.33 6.76
C ALA A 234 6.41 -11.43 5.54
N THR A 235 5.71 -10.31 5.71
CA THR A 235 5.51 -9.32 4.64
C THR A 235 6.79 -8.58 4.31
N THR A 236 7.64 -8.29 5.30
CA THR A 236 8.92 -7.60 5.10
C THR A 236 10.02 -8.58 4.69
N GLN A 237 10.00 -9.82 5.18
CA GLN A 237 10.94 -10.89 4.78
C GLN A 237 10.88 -11.21 3.28
N MET A 238 9.76 -10.90 2.60
CA MET A 238 9.67 -11.05 1.15
C MET A 238 10.71 -10.17 0.44
N TYR A 239 11.03 -8.99 0.96
CA TYR A 239 12.04 -8.07 0.41
C TYR A 239 13.45 -8.60 0.59
N VAL A 240 13.72 -9.35 1.65
CA VAL A 240 15.03 -10.00 1.88
C VAL A 240 15.32 -11.07 0.83
N ARG A 241 14.28 -11.79 0.37
CA ARG A 241 14.45 -12.80 -0.68
C ARG A 241 14.86 -12.19 -2.03
N LEU A 242 14.52 -10.93 -2.27
CA LEU A 242 14.95 -10.17 -3.45
C LEU A 242 16.46 -9.86 -3.40
N ASN A 243 17.04 -9.78 -2.21
CA ASN A 243 18.41 -9.34 -1.99
C ASN A 243 19.42 -10.47 -1.72
N ARG A 244 19.09 -11.74 -2.05
CA ARG A 244 19.98 -12.90 -1.82
C ARG A 244 21.38 -12.74 -2.46
N ASN A 245 21.45 -12.08 -3.61
CA ASN A 245 22.74 -11.88 -4.30
C ASN A 245 23.63 -10.91 -3.52
N LYS A 246 23.07 -9.85 -2.95
CA LYS A 246 23.81 -8.89 -2.14
C LYS A 246 24.25 -9.45 -0.79
N LEU A 247 23.43 -10.33 -0.18
CA LEU A 247 23.79 -11.07 1.03
C LEU A 247 25.02 -11.96 0.78
N LYS A 248 25.07 -12.64 -0.37
CA LYS A 248 26.23 -13.43 -0.79
C LYS A 248 27.45 -12.57 -1.07
N GLU A 249 27.26 -11.39 -1.65
CA GLU A 249 28.33 -10.44 -1.93
C GLU A 249 28.92 -9.85 -0.64
N VAL A 250 28.05 -9.44 0.31
CA VAL A 250 28.46 -8.95 1.63
C VAL A 250 29.15 -10.06 2.43
N TYR A 251 28.63 -11.28 2.39
CA TYR A 251 29.27 -12.43 3.01
C TYR A 251 30.67 -12.66 2.45
N ASN A 252 30.78 -12.70 1.11
CA ASN A 252 32.07 -12.90 0.44
C ASN A 252 33.08 -11.76 0.70
N LYS A 253 32.61 -10.53 0.97
CA LYS A 253 33.49 -9.39 1.32
C LYS A 253 33.84 -9.34 2.79
N SER A 254 33.04 -9.89 3.67
CA SER A 254 33.13 -9.68 5.12
C SER A 254 33.52 -10.92 5.92
N HIS A 255 33.34 -12.10 5.34
CA HIS A 255 33.63 -13.36 6.06
C HIS A 255 35.08 -13.80 5.84
N PRO A 256 35.84 -14.05 6.93
CA PRO A 256 37.29 -14.39 6.83
C PRO A 256 37.61 -15.68 6.05
N ARG A 257 36.59 -16.46 5.70
CA ARG A 257 36.70 -17.73 4.98
C ARG A 257 35.73 -17.82 3.78
N ALA A 258 35.30 -16.68 3.23
CA ALA A 258 34.51 -16.67 1.99
C ALA A 258 35.38 -16.94 0.77
#